data_228f33a681389f17ded5263ac988d74c
#
_entry.id   228f33a681389f17ded5263ac988d74c
#
_cell.length_a   1.000
_cell.length_b   1.000
_cell.length_c   1.000
_cell.angle_alpha   90.00
_cell.angle_beta   90.00
_cell.angle_gamma   90.00
#
_symmetry.space_group_name_H-M   'P 1'
#
loop_
_entity.id
_entity.type
_entity.pdbx_description
1 polymer ?
#
loop_
_entity_poly.entity_id
_entity_poly.type
_entity_poly.pdbx_seq_one_letter_code
_entity_poly.pdbx_strand_id
1 'polypeptide(L)'
;MFVGGIAAIVQKNLKRLLAYSSISHTGFLLIGLASANSLGIKGLIIYITIYLLMNVGIFTVILSLKINDRYIEYLSDLSGLSKKKPIFSLCIAIIMFSLAGIPPFAGFFGKFYIFIAAISSGLIYLAVLGVIASVISAFYYLRIIKIMYFDDSQIIYQTHLSKKATLILFVSIILVSLFIFYP
;
A
#
# COMPACT_ATOMS: atom_id res chain seq x y z
N MET A 1 -1.72 -13.76 5.96
CA MET A 1 -2.23 -12.40 6.32
C MET A 1 -1.79 -11.97 7.71
N PHE A 2 -2.23 -12.62 8.77
CA PHE A 2 -1.98 -12.19 10.17
C PHE A 2 -0.49 -12.11 10.53
N VAL A 3 0.31 -13.13 10.20
CA VAL A 3 1.76 -13.12 10.49
C VAL A 3 2.44 -11.89 9.88
N GLY A 4 2.18 -11.62 8.60
CA GLY A 4 2.72 -10.43 7.93
C GLY A 4 2.20 -9.13 8.52
N GLY A 5 0.88 -9.02 8.79
CA GLY A 5 0.25 -7.84 9.35
C GLY A 5 0.77 -7.50 10.75
N ILE A 6 0.82 -8.47 11.66
CA ILE A 6 1.30 -8.27 13.04
C ILE A 6 2.80 -7.94 13.05
N ALA A 7 3.60 -8.67 12.24
CA ALA A 7 5.02 -8.40 12.14
C ALA A 7 5.31 -7.00 11.57
N ALA A 8 4.49 -6.48 10.64
CA ALA A 8 4.61 -5.14 10.08
C ALA A 8 4.40 -4.04 11.15
N ILE A 9 3.47 -4.23 12.10
CA ILE A 9 3.16 -3.25 13.16
C ILE A 9 4.40 -2.90 13.98
N VAL A 10 5.23 -3.89 14.30
CA VAL A 10 6.40 -3.73 15.19
C VAL A 10 7.59 -3.10 14.46
N GLN A 11 7.58 -3.05 13.13
CA GLN A 11 8.71 -2.56 12.36
C GLN A 11 8.90 -1.04 12.51
N LYS A 12 10.17 -0.65 12.67
CA LYS A 12 10.62 0.76 12.59
C LYS A 12 11.30 1.06 11.26
N ASN A 13 11.82 0.05 10.57
CA ASN A 13 12.40 0.18 9.24
C ASN A 13 11.29 0.09 8.19
N LEU A 14 11.18 1.12 7.33
CA LEU A 14 10.15 1.25 6.32
C LEU A 14 10.19 0.12 5.28
N LYS A 15 11.38 -0.26 4.81
CA LYS A 15 11.54 -1.33 3.82
C LYS A 15 11.12 -2.69 4.38
N ARG A 16 11.47 -2.96 5.65
CA ARG A 16 11.03 -4.19 6.36
C ARG A 16 9.51 -4.19 6.59
N LEU A 17 8.94 -3.04 6.95
CA LEU A 17 7.48 -2.91 7.08
C LEU A 17 6.79 -3.26 5.78
N LEU A 18 7.24 -2.71 4.65
CA LEU A 18 6.69 -3.02 3.33
C LEU A 18 6.90 -4.48 2.94
N ALA A 19 8.02 -5.10 3.32
CA ALA A 19 8.25 -6.52 3.08
C ALA A 19 7.27 -7.41 3.87
N TYR A 20 7.02 -7.13 5.14
CA TYR A 20 6.00 -7.85 5.92
C TYR A 20 4.58 -7.58 5.42
N SER A 21 4.32 -6.35 4.97
CA SER A 21 3.09 -6.01 4.27
C SER A 21 2.89 -6.89 3.01
N SER A 22 3.95 -7.14 2.23
CA SER A 22 3.88 -8.02 1.05
C SER A 22 3.44 -9.44 1.42
N ILE A 23 3.91 -9.99 2.54
CA ILE A 23 3.45 -11.28 3.07
C ILE A 23 1.94 -11.24 3.37
N SER A 24 1.46 -10.13 3.95
CA SER A 24 0.03 -9.96 4.20
C SER A 24 -0.79 -9.91 2.90
N HIS A 25 -0.31 -9.15 1.90
CA HIS A 25 -0.97 -9.03 0.59
C HIS A 25 -0.98 -10.36 -0.19
N THR A 26 0.10 -11.14 -0.13
CA THR A 26 0.12 -12.50 -0.68
C THR A 26 -0.96 -13.38 -0.02
N GLY A 27 -1.19 -13.21 1.28
CA GLY A 27 -2.28 -13.90 1.98
C GLY A 27 -3.67 -13.52 1.46
N PHE A 28 -3.91 -12.28 1.03
CA PHE A 28 -5.17 -11.90 0.36
C PHE A 28 -5.29 -12.54 -1.03
N LEU A 29 -4.21 -12.59 -1.80
CA LEU A 29 -4.20 -13.29 -3.10
C LEU A 29 -4.56 -14.76 -2.95
N LEU A 30 -4.08 -15.42 -1.89
CA LEU A 30 -4.41 -16.82 -1.60
C LEU A 30 -5.89 -17.03 -1.26
N ILE A 31 -6.62 -16.03 -0.73
CA ILE A 31 -8.08 -16.13 -0.57
C ILE A 31 -8.76 -16.24 -1.94
N GLY A 32 -8.36 -15.40 -2.90
CA GLY A 32 -8.89 -15.45 -4.26
C GLY A 32 -8.63 -16.80 -4.94
N LEU A 33 -7.43 -17.36 -4.73
CA LEU A 33 -7.08 -18.69 -5.25
C LEU A 33 -7.91 -19.79 -4.57
N ALA A 34 -8.06 -19.73 -3.25
CA ALA A 34 -8.82 -20.72 -2.47
C ALA A 34 -10.32 -20.73 -2.83
N SER A 35 -10.85 -19.64 -3.39
CA SER A 35 -12.24 -19.56 -3.86
C SER A 35 -12.54 -20.53 -5.02
N ALA A 36 -11.52 -20.97 -5.76
CA ALA A 36 -11.56 -21.99 -6.80
C ALA A 36 -12.69 -21.78 -7.86
N ASN A 37 -13.09 -20.53 -8.09
CA ASN A 37 -14.12 -20.14 -9.06
C ASN A 37 -13.63 -19.06 -10.02
N SER A 38 -14.39 -18.77 -11.07
CA SER A 38 -14.03 -17.74 -12.07
C SER A 38 -13.95 -16.33 -11.47
N LEU A 39 -14.76 -16.02 -10.45
CA LEU A 39 -14.72 -14.75 -9.74
C LEU A 39 -13.43 -14.58 -8.94
N GLY A 40 -12.96 -15.67 -8.29
CA GLY A 40 -11.70 -15.68 -7.55
C GLY A 40 -10.50 -15.43 -8.44
N ILE A 41 -10.45 -16.07 -9.62
CA ILE A 41 -9.38 -15.86 -10.60
C ILE A 41 -9.39 -14.41 -11.12
N LYS A 42 -10.58 -13.87 -11.46
CA LYS A 42 -10.72 -12.46 -11.87
C LYS A 42 -10.26 -11.51 -10.78
N GLY A 43 -10.75 -11.69 -9.55
CA GLY A 43 -10.37 -10.89 -8.39
C GLY A 43 -8.86 -10.95 -8.11
N LEU A 44 -8.24 -12.11 -8.25
CA LEU A 44 -6.81 -12.31 -8.09
C LEU A 44 -6.01 -11.50 -9.12
N ILE A 45 -6.39 -11.57 -10.42
CA ILE A 45 -5.71 -10.83 -11.49
C ILE A 45 -5.82 -9.31 -11.27
N ILE A 46 -7.02 -8.83 -10.95
CA ILE A 46 -7.26 -7.42 -10.64
C ILE A 46 -6.39 -6.99 -9.45
N TYR A 47 -6.42 -7.75 -8.37
CA TYR A 47 -5.69 -7.41 -7.16
C TYR A 47 -4.17 -7.40 -7.34
N ILE A 48 -3.59 -8.40 -8.02
CA ILE A 48 -2.15 -8.44 -8.27
C ILE A 48 -1.71 -7.27 -9.14
N THR A 49 -2.51 -6.89 -10.15
CA THR A 49 -2.22 -5.74 -11.02
C THR A 49 -2.20 -4.44 -10.21
N ILE A 50 -3.23 -4.19 -9.39
CA ILE A 50 -3.31 -3.02 -8.51
C ILE A 50 -2.15 -3.01 -7.52
N TYR A 51 -1.84 -4.16 -6.92
CA TYR A 51 -0.76 -4.31 -5.95
C TYR A 51 0.62 -4.01 -6.55
N LEU A 52 0.88 -4.48 -7.78
CA LEU A 52 2.12 -4.16 -8.50
C LEU A 52 2.25 -2.65 -8.75
N LEU A 53 1.19 -2.00 -9.22
CA LEU A 53 1.18 -0.54 -9.44
C LEU A 53 1.48 0.24 -8.15
N MET A 54 0.85 -0.15 -7.02
CA MET A 54 1.11 0.48 -5.73
C MET A 54 2.55 0.29 -5.27
N ASN A 55 3.11 -0.92 -5.44
CA ASN A 55 4.51 -1.18 -5.07
C ASN A 55 5.49 -0.38 -5.93
N VAL A 56 5.31 -0.37 -7.25
CA VAL A 56 6.15 0.44 -8.14
C VAL A 56 6.09 1.91 -7.74
N GLY A 57 4.91 2.44 -7.45
CA GLY A 57 4.73 3.82 -7.02
C GLY A 57 5.45 4.14 -5.72
N ILE A 58 5.24 3.34 -4.66
CA ILE A 58 5.84 3.61 -3.35
C ILE A 58 7.37 3.48 -3.37
N PHE A 59 7.91 2.44 -4.03
CA PHE A 59 9.36 2.28 -4.14
C PHE A 59 9.99 3.38 -4.98
N THR A 60 9.33 3.88 -6.03
CA THR A 60 9.80 5.03 -6.82
C THR A 60 9.96 6.26 -5.92
N VAL A 61 9.02 6.54 -5.03
CA VAL A 61 9.13 7.68 -4.11
C VAL A 61 10.24 7.47 -3.09
N ILE A 62 10.27 6.31 -2.42
CA ILE A 62 11.24 6.01 -1.36
C ILE A 62 12.69 6.09 -1.90
N LEU A 63 12.92 5.55 -3.09
CA LEU A 63 14.25 5.56 -3.72
C LEU A 63 14.64 6.92 -4.31
N SER A 64 13.68 7.85 -4.43
CA SER A 64 13.92 9.21 -4.93
C SER A 64 14.24 10.20 -3.81
N LEU A 65 14.00 9.82 -2.55
CA LEU A 65 14.22 10.68 -1.39
C LEU A 65 15.49 10.27 -0.64
N LYS A 66 16.33 11.27 -0.37
CA LYS A 66 17.56 11.13 0.42
C LYS A 66 17.62 12.13 1.56
N ILE A 67 18.35 11.77 2.61
CA ILE A 67 18.68 12.60 3.76
C ILE A 67 20.18 12.48 3.97
N ASN A 68 20.94 13.59 3.83
CA ASN A 68 22.40 13.59 3.95
C ASN A 68 23.05 12.46 3.11
N ASP A 69 22.69 12.39 1.83
CA ASP A 69 23.14 11.41 0.83
C ASP A 69 22.81 9.93 1.12
N ARG A 70 22.10 9.61 2.20
CA ARG A 70 21.54 8.28 2.45
C ARG A 70 20.08 8.19 2.04
N TYR A 71 19.66 7.05 1.52
CA TYR A 71 18.23 6.78 1.24
C TYR A 71 17.44 6.66 2.52
N ILE A 72 16.13 6.99 2.45
CA ILE A 72 15.18 6.80 3.53
C ILE A 72 15.08 5.31 3.88
N GLU A 73 15.19 5.00 5.18
CA GLU A 73 15.12 3.62 5.69
C GLU A 73 14.17 3.47 6.87
N TYR A 74 14.08 4.46 7.74
CA TYR A 74 13.27 4.39 8.95
C TYR A 74 11.98 5.19 8.82
N LEU A 75 10.97 4.81 9.61
CA LEU A 75 9.72 5.57 9.67
C LEU A 75 9.94 7.01 10.15
N SER A 76 10.85 7.21 11.09
CA SER A 76 11.25 8.54 11.57
C SER A 76 11.83 9.42 10.46
N ASP A 77 12.42 8.83 9.44
CA ASP A 77 12.96 9.57 8.29
C ASP A 77 11.85 10.24 7.46
N LEU A 78 10.58 9.88 7.66
CA LEU A 78 9.42 10.48 7.00
C LEU A 78 8.78 11.63 7.79
N SER A 79 9.25 11.92 9.02
CA SER A 79 8.65 12.94 9.89
C SER A 79 8.67 14.32 9.22
N GLY A 80 7.51 14.99 9.21
CA GLY A 80 7.36 16.32 8.64
C GLY A 80 7.55 16.42 7.12
N LEU A 81 7.53 15.30 6.40
CA LEU A 81 7.70 15.28 4.94
C LEU A 81 6.67 16.17 4.24
N SER A 82 5.43 16.23 4.74
CA SER A 82 4.34 17.02 4.17
C SER A 82 4.67 18.53 4.09
N LYS A 83 5.39 19.06 5.08
CA LYS A 83 5.79 20.47 5.12
C LYS A 83 6.95 20.79 4.16
N LYS A 84 7.84 19.84 3.92
CA LYS A 84 9.05 20.02 3.12
C LYS A 84 8.89 19.60 1.66
N LYS A 85 8.17 18.51 1.41
CA LYS A 85 7.94 17.91 0.09
C LYS A 85 6.49 17.47 -0.05
N PRO A 86 5.51 18.41 -0.16
CA PRO A 86 4.08 18.11 -0.12
C PRO A 86 3.62 17.14 -1.22
N ILE A 87 4.16 17.25 -2.43
CA ILE A 87 3.78 16.36 -3.55
C ILE A 87 4.18 14.91 -3.26
N PHE A 88 5.40 14.67 -2.74
CA PHE A 88 5.85 13.32 -2.39
C PHE A 88 5.02 12.73 -1.24
N SER A 89 4.73 13.56 -0.25
CA SER A 89 3.88 13.16 0.87
C SER A 89 2.48 12.78 0.41
N LEU A 90 1.90 13.56 -0.50
CA LEU A 90 0.59 13.24 -1.09
C LEU A 90 0.62 11.92 -1.87
N CYS A 91 1.65 11.70 -2.69
CA CYS A 91 1.81 10.45 -3.43
C CYS A 91 1.91 9.25 -2.50
N ILE A 92 2.72 9.33 -1.43
CA ILE A 92 2.81 8.27 -0.43
C ILE A 92 1.45 8.06 0.25
N ALA A 93 0.75 9.13 0.65
CA ALA A 93 -0.54 9.05 1.32
C ALA A 93 -1.60 8.33 0.46
N ILE A 94 -1.70 8.67 -0.83
CA ILE A 94 -2.62 8.01 -1.77
C ILE A 94 -2.32 6.51 -1.84
N ILE A 95 -1.05 6.14 -1.98
CA ILE A 95 -0.65 4.73 -2.05
C ILE A 95 -0.93 4.01 -0.72
N MET A 96 -0.65 4.64 0.43
CA MET A 96 -0.90 4.06 1.76
C MET A 96 -2.40 3.85 2.01
N PHE A 97 -3.26 4.82 1.65
CA PHE A 97 -4.71 4.65 1.72
C PHE A 97 -5.20 3.51 0.82
N SER A 98 -4.63 3.39 -0.38
CA SER A 98 -4.97 2.31 -1.30
C SER A 98 -4.53 0.94 -0.76
N LEU A 99 -3.29 0.81 -0.24
CA LEU A 99 -2.79 -0.42 0.40
C LEU A 99 -3.61 -0.81 1.64
N ALA A 100 -4.04 0.18 2.42
CA ALA A 100 -4.96 -0.04 3.55
C ALA A 100 -6.30 -0.62 3.07
N GLY A 101 -6.72 -0.33 1.85
CA GLY A 101 -8.00 -0.72 1.30
C GLY A 101 -9.12 0.25 1.68
N ILE A 102 -8.81 1.55 1.73
CA ILE A 102 -9.78 2.60 2.02
C ILE A 102 -10.41 3.08 0.70
N PRO A 103 -11.76 3.11 0.59
CA PRO A 103 -12.39 3.77 -0.54
C PRO A 103 -11.98 5.25 -0.60
N PRO A 104 -11.80 5.84 -1.76
CA PRO A 104 -12.17 5.42 -3.11
C PRO A 104 -11.03 4.77 -3.93
N PHE A 105 -9.92 4.40 -3.31
CA PHE A 105 -8.74 3.95 -4.04
C PHE A 105 -8.82 2.49 -4.52
N ALA A 106 -8.02 2.18 -5.55
CA ALA A 106 -8.01 0.89 -6.24
C ALA A 106 -7.85 -0.33 -5.30
N GLY A 107 -7.02 -0.21 -4.25
CA GLY A 107 -6.77 -1.32 -3.32
C GLY A 107 -8.01 -1.81 -2.56
N PHE A 108 -9.00 -0.94 -2.35
CA PHE A 108 -10.30 -1.34 -1.80
C PHE A 108 -11.01 -2.31 -2.76
N PHE A 109 -11.13 -1.95 -4.02
CA PHE A 109 -11.83 -2.76 -5.03
C PHE A 109 -11.14 -4.11 -5.22
N GLY A 110 -9.81 -4.14 -5.24
CA GLY A 110 -9.08 -5.40 -5.33
C GLY A 110 -9.41 -6.37 -4.19
N LYS A 111 -9.41 -5.91 -2.94
CA LYS A 111 -9.82 -6.72 -1.77
C LYS A 111 -11.29 -7.10 -1.84
N PHE A 112 -12.15 -6.18 -2.24
CA PHE A 112 -13.59 -6.39 -2.34
C PHE A 112 -13.95 -7.53 -3.29
N TYR A 113 -13.35 -7.58 -4.49
CA TYR A 113 -13.56 -8.69 -5.43
C TYR A 113 -13.11 -10.04 -4.88
N ILE A 114 -11.98 -10.09 -4.18
CA ILE A 114 -11.49 -11.31 -3.53
C ILE A 114 -12.46 -11.78 -2.44
N PHE A 115 -12.99 -10.88 -1.62
CA PHE A 115 -13.92 -11.24 -0.55
C PHE A 115 -15.26 -11.70 -1.10
N ILE A 116 -15.81 -11.06 -2.14
CA ILE A 116 -17.02 -11.53 -2.82
C ILE A 116 -16.82 -12.93 -3.38
N ALA A 117 -15.68 -13.18 -4.02
CA ALA A 117 -15.37 -14.50 -4.55
C ALA A 117 -15.31 -15.59 -3.45
N ALA A 118 -14.74 -15.26 -2.30
CA ALA A 118 -14.69 -16.18 -1.16
C ALA A 118 -16.09 -16.47 -0.60
N ILE A 119 -16.92 -15.43 -0.46
CA ILE A 119 -18.31 -15.58 0.02
C ILE A 119 -19.12 -16.43 -0.96
N SER A 120 -19.02 -16.19 -2.26
CA SER A 120 -19.74 -16.97 -3.29
C SER A 120 -19.32 -18.44 -3.36
N SER A 121 -18.12 -18.79 -2.87
CA SER A 121 -17.64 -20.16 -2.73
C SER A 121 -17.95 -20.80 -1.37
N GLY A 122 -18.74 -20.15 -0.51
CA GLY A 122 -19.05 -20.65 0.83
C GLY A 122 -17.93 -20.46 1.87
N LEU A 123 -16.82 -19.79 1.51
CA LEU A 123 -15.68 -19.54 2.39
C LEU A 123 -15.86 -18.27 3.26
N ILE A 124 -17.04 -18.14 3.88
CA ILE A 124 -17.42 -16.95 4.65
C ILE A 124 -16.42 -16.66 5.79
N TYR A 125 -16.02 -17.69 6.54
CA TYR A 125 -15.05 -17.52 7.63
C TYR A 125 -13.70 -16.98 7.13
N LEU A 126 -13.24 -17.42 5.96
CA LEU A 126 -12.01 -16.96 5.36
C LEU A 126 -12.12 -15.48 4.92
N ALA A 127 -13.27 -15.08 4.38
CA ALA A 127 -13.55 -13.67 4.05
C ALA A 127 -13.56 -12.79 5.31
N VAL A 128 -14.22 -13.21 6.38
CA VAL A 128 -14.23 -12.49 7.67
C VAL A 128 -12.82 -12.33 8.23
N LEU A 129 -12.02 -13.39 8.25
CA LEU A 129 -10.62 -13.35 8.67
C LEU A 129 -9.82 -12.39 7.79
N GLY A 130 -10.08 -12.35 6.47
CA GLY A 130 -9.48 -11.41 5.55
C GLY A 130 -9.81 -9.95 5.89
N VAL A 131 -11.08 -9.65 6.19
CA VAL A 131 -11.49 -8.29 6.59
C VAL A 131 -10.78 -7.88 7.88
N ILE A 132 -10.73 -8.74 8.90
CA ILE A 132 -10.01 -8.46 10.16
C ILE A 132 -8.53 -8.19 9.87
N ALA A 133 -7.87 -9.01 9.06
CA ALA A 133 -6.47 -8.80 8.68
C ALA A 133 -6.28 -7.49 7.90
N SER A 134 -7.26 -7.05 7.10
CA SER A 134 -7.24 -5.76 6.41
C SER A 134 -7.27 -4.58 7.39
N VAL A 135 -8.10 -4.65 8.44
CA VAL A 135 -8.15 -3.64 9.50
C VAL A 135 -6.80 -3.54 10.24
N ILE A 136 -6.19 -4.69 10.56
CA ILE A 136 -4.84 -4.73 11.15
C ILE A 136 -3.83 -4.05 10.22
N SER A 137 -3.94 -4.30 8.91
CA SER A 137 -3.04 -3.68 7.94
C SER A 137 -3.22 -2.17 7.84
N ALA A 138 -4.43 -1.66 7.95
CA ALA A 138 -4.71 -0.23 7.93
C ALA A 138 -3.94 0.53 9.02
N PHE A 139 -3.76 -0.06 10.19
CA PHE A 139 -3.06 0.57 11.31
C PHE A 139 -1.64 1.03 10.95
N TYR A 140 -0.80 0.16 10.37
CA TYR A 140 0.58 0.54 10.07
C TYR A 140 0.68 1.46 8.85
N TYR A 141 -0.24 1.41 7.90
CA TYR A 141 -0.28 2.37 6.80
C TYR A 141 -0.70 3.77 7.28
N LEU A 142 -1.71 3.85 8.14
CA LEU A 142 -2.13 5.12 8.74
C LEU A 142 -1.05 5.69 9.66
N ARG A 143 -0.27 4.84 10.34
CA ARG A 143 0.91 5.26 11.12
C ARG A 143 1.95 5.97 10.24
N ILE A 144 2.21 5.50 9.02
CA ILE A 144 3.12 6.17 8.08
C ILE A 144 2.58 7.56 7.74
N ILE A 145 1.29 7.67 7.41
CA ILE A 145 0.64 8.94 7.09
C ILE A 145 0.71 9.89 8.29
N LYS A 146 0.41 9.39 9.50
CA LYS A 146 0.50 10.16 10.74
C LYS A 146 1.89 10.77 10.93
N ILE A 147 2.95 10.00 10.75
CA ILE A 147 4.33 10.47 10.90
C ILE A 147 4.66 11.56 9.87
N MET A 148 4.21 11.40 8.62
CA MET A 148 4.50 12.37 7.56
C MET A 148 3.79 13.71 7.74
N TYR A 149 2.56 13.69 8.25
CA TYR A 149 1.70 14.88 8.30
C TYR A 149 1.65 15.56 9.66
N PHE A 150 1.80 14.82 10.76
CA PHE A 150 1.57 15.32 12.11
C PHE A 150 2.82 15.40 12.98
N ASP A 151 3.90 14.68 12.65
CA ASP A 151 5.14 14.79 13.39
C ASP A 151 6.00 15.91 12.80
N ASP A 152 6.58 16.74 13.66
CA ASP A 152 7.51 17.80 13.25
C ASP A 152 8.94 17.24 13.14
N SER A 153 9.67 17.72 12.13
CA SER A 153 11.10 17.48 12.03
C SER A 153 11.83 18.59 11.28
N GLN A 154 13.13 18.70 11.54
CA GLN A 154 14.02 19.63 10.83
C GLN A 154 14.82 18.93 9.71
N ILE A 155 14.37 17.74 9.27
CA ILE A 155 15.03 16.97 8.22
C ILE A 155 15.03 17.75 6.91
N ILE A 156 16.19 17.82 6.26
CA ILE A 156 16.35 18.38 4.93
C ILE A 156 16.35 17.24 3.93
N TYR A 157 15.32 17.21 3.07
CA TYR A 157 15.17 16.18 2.04
C TYR A 157 15.80 16.62 0.73
N GLN A 158 16.68 15.80 0.19
CA GLN A 158 17.21 15.89 -1.17
C GLN A 158 16.36 14.98 -2.07
N THR A 159 16.01 15.47 -3.26
CA THR A 159 15.20 14.71 -4.23
C THR A 159 15.99 14.47 -5.49
N HIS A 160 16.13 13.21 -5.88
CA HIS A 160 16.76 12.79 -7.12
C HIS A 160 15.75 12.01 -7.98
N LEU A 161 14.83 12.74 -8.64
CA LEU A 161 13.89 12.14 -9.58
C LEU A 161 14.41 12.30 -11.01
N SER A 162 14.62 11.19 -11.68
CA SER A 162 14.79 11.18 -13.14
C SER A 162 13.42 11.42 -13.81
N LYS A 163 13.42 11.94 -15.05
CA LYS A 163 12.19 12.11 -15.85
C LYS A 163 11.39 10.80 -15.96
N LYS A 164 12.09 9.66 -16.09
CA LYS A 164 11.47 8.32 -16.14
C LYS A 164 10.78 7.94 -14.83
N ALA A 165 11.43 8.18 -13.70
CA ALA A 165 10.84 7.91 -12.37
C ALA A 165 9.62 8.79 -12.10
N THR A 166 9.66 10.06 -12.52
CA THR A 166 8.49 10.97 -12.44
C THR A 166 7.32 10.45 -13.24
N LEU A 167 7.56 9.97 -14.48
CA LEU A 167 6.51 9.39 -15.33
C LEU A 167 5.89 8.14 -14.68
N ILE A 168 6.73 7.23 -14.18
CA ILE A 168 6.28 5.99 -13.51
C ILE A 168 5.40 6.33 -12.30
N LEU A 169 5.85 7.27 -11.46
CA LEU A 169 5.09 7.69 -10.30
C LEU A 169 3.74 8.29 -10.69
N PHE A 170 3.73 9.18 -11.67
CA PHE A 170 2.51 9.83 -12.15
C PHE A 170 1.50 8.83 -12.69
N VAL A 171 1.94 7.89 -13.53
CA VAL A 171 1.09 6.81 -14.07
C VAL A 171 0.53 5.94 -12.93
N SER A 172 1.38 5.53 -11.96
CA SER A 172 0.94 4.72 -10.83
C SER A 172 -0.13 5.42 -10.00
N ILE A 173 0.06 6.71 -9.68
CA ILE A 173 -0.89 7.49 -8.89
C ILE A 173 -2.21 7.69 -9.62
N ILE A 174 -2.16 8.03 -10.92
CA ILE A 174 -3.37 8.19 -11.75
C ILE A 174 -4.16 6.89 -11.78
N LEU A 175 -3.53 5.76 -12.11
CA LEU A 175 -4.22 4.49 -12.21
C LEU A 175 -4.84 4.05 -10.87
N VAL A 176 -4.12 4.25 -9.76
CA VAL A 176 -4.62 3.94 -8.41
C VAL A 176 -5.80 4.83 -8.01
N SER A 177 -5.80 6.11 -8.43
CA SER A 177 -6.85 7.05 -8.07
C SER A 177 -8.08 6.97 -9.00
N LEU A 178 -7.84 6.74 -10.31
CA LEU A 178 -8.91 6.71 -11.32
C LEU A 178 -9.70 5.39 -11.34
N PHE A 179 -9.22 4.36 -10.65
CA PHE A 179 -9.92 3.06 -10.62
C PHE A 179 -11.36 3.16 -10.10
N ILE A 180 -11.69 4.23 -9.35
CA ILE A 180 -13.07 4.50 -8.90
C ILE A 180 -14.05 4.74 -10.04
N PHE A 181 -13.58 5.32 -11.17
CA PHE A 181 -14.46 5.68 -12.29
C PHE A 181 -14.73 4.49 -13.21
N TYR A 182 -13.90 3.46 -13.15
CA TYR A 182 -14.04 2.25 -13.98
C TYR A 182 -13.47 1.03 -13.24
N PRO A 183 -14.20 0.51 -12.24
CA PRO A 183 -13.76 -0.61 -11.42
C PRO A 183 -13.87 -1.98 -12.13
#